data_84d24c9410f6ed0ec22da9a1e64f8f88
#
_entry.id   84d24c9410f6ed0ec22da9a1e64f8f88
#
_cell.length_a   1.000
_cell.length_b   1.000
_cell.length_c   1.000
_cell.angle_alpha   90.00
_cell.angle_beta   90.00
_cell.angle_gamma   90.00
#
_symmetry.space_group_name_H-M   'P 1'
#
loop_
_entity.id
_entity.type
_entity.pdbx_description
1 polymer ?
#
loop_
_entity_poly.entity_id
_entity_poly.type
_entity_poly.pdbx_seq_one_letter_code
_entity_poly.pdbx_strand_id
1 'polypeptide(L)'
;VAIAALMGAEEFGFATAPLVTMGCVMMRVCNLDTCPVGVATQNPELRKRFKGKPEYVENFMRFIAQELREYMSKLGFRTVSEMVGRTDLLVQTDNVPEPHQGKVDLSAILNNPFAGKDQKVTFDPKAVYNFELEKTMDEKVLVKKCANAINKGQKTELSVNLTNIDRTFGTILGAEITRKNKDGLADDTITVHCNGAGGQSFGAFIPKGLTLELTGDSNDYFGKGLSGGKLILKVPEKAAYKAEENIIVGNVALYGATSGTAFINGVAGERFAVRNSGA
;
A
#
# COMPACT_ATOMS: atom_id res chain seq x y z
N VAL A 1 4.93 -13.98 -17.31
CA VAL A 1 6.15 -14.31 -16.55
C VAL A 1 7.40 -13.98 -17.37
N ALA A 2 7.62 -14.58 -18.57
CA ALA A 2 8.84 -14.38 -19.37
C ALA A 2 9.17 -12.89 -19.60
N ILE A 3 8.22 -12.09 -20.12
CA ILE A 3 8.42 -10.66 -20.36
C ILE A 3 8.80 -9.92 -19.07
N ALA A 4 8.11 -10.23 -17.96
CA ALA A 4 8.40 -9.59 -16.68
C ALA A 4 9.81 -9.94 -16.16
N ALA A 5 10.26 -11.19 -16.35
CA ALA A 5 11.63 -11.58 -16.02
C ALA A 5 12.66 -10.82 -16.89
N LEU A 6 12.45 -10.74 -18.21
CA LEU A 6 13.30 -9.96 -19.10
C LEU A 6 13.34 -8.47 -18.73
N MET A 7 12.27 -7.94 -18.11
CA MET A 7 12.20 -6.58 -17.57
C MET A 7 12.78 -6.43 -16.16
N GLY A 8 13.25 -7.51 -15.53
CA GLY A 8 13.94 -7.47 -14.24
C GLY A 8 13.21 -8.12 -13.07
N ALA A 9 12.04 -8.72 -13.26
CA ALA A 9 11.34 -9.40 -12.18
C ALA A 9 11.99 -10.75 -11.84
N GLU A 10 12.18 -11.02 -10.55
CA GLU A 10 12.67 -12.30 -10.02
C GLU A 10 11.57 -13.10 -9.32
N GLU A 11 10.53 -12.42 -8.83
CA GLU A 11 9.39 -13.03 -8.15
C GLU A 11 8.08 -12.63 -8.84
N PHE A 12 7.11 -13.54 -8.86
CA PHE A 12 5.88 -13.39 -9.62
C PHE A 12 4.68 -13.69 -8.72
N GLY A 13 3.83 -12.69 -8.48
CA GLY A 13 2.59 -12.84 -7.75
C GLY A 13 1.42 -13.20 -8.66
N PHE A 14 0.62 -14.17 -8.25
CA PHE A 14 -0.59 -14.58 -8.96
C PHE A 14 -1.80 -14.46 -8.05
N ALA A 15 -2.84 -13.76 -8.49
CA ALA A 15 -4.10 -13.64 -7.75
C ALA A 15 -5.29 -14.14 -8.56
N THR A 16 -5.63 -13.45 -9.65
CA THR A 16 -6.81 -13.75 -10.46
C THR A 16 -6.73 -15.12 -11.13
N ALA A 17 -5.58 -15.49 -11.68
CA ALA A 17 -5.42 -16.75 -12.40
C ALA A 17 -5.68 -17.98 -11.50
N PRO A 18 -5.11 -18.11 -10.30
CA PRO A 18 -5.49 -19.18 -9.35
C PRO A 18 -6.95 -19.15 -8.97
N LEU A 19 -7.56 -17.97 -8.77
CA LEU A 19 -8.99 -17.88 -8.46
C LEU A 19 -9.86 -18.42 -9.61
N VAL A 20 -9.56 -18.04 -10.85
CA VAL A 20 -10.26 -18.56 -12.04
C VAL A 20 -10.09 -20.07 -12.17
N THR A 21 -8.88 -20.58 -11.93
CA THR A 21 -8.58 -22.02 -11.92
C THR A 21 -9.42 -22.77 -10.90
N MET A 22 -9.76 -22.14 -9.77
CA MET A 22 -10.66 -22.70 -8.74
C MET A 22 -12.14 -22.51 -9.03
N GLY A 23 -12.51 -21.90 -10.16
CA GLY A 23 -13.89 -21.72 -10.59
C GLY A 23 -14.46 -20.31 -10.37
N CYS A 24 -13.62 -19.31 -10.07
CA CYS A 24 -14.09 -17.93 -9.99
C CYS A 24 -14.57 -17.43 -11.36
N VAL A 25 -15.77 -16.86 -11.40
CA VAL A 25 -16.40 -16.33 -12.62
C VAL A 25 -16.30 -14.80 -12.74
N MET A 26 -15.48 -14.17 -11.92
CA MET A 26 -15.15 -12.74 -11.97
C MET A 26 -16.35 -11.79 -11.80
N MET A 27 -17.35 -12.20 -11.05
CA MET A 27 -18.55 -11.39 -10.77
C MET A 27 -18.29 -10.12 -9.96
N ARG A 28 -17.13 -10.03 -9.30
CA ARG A 28 -16.71 -8.86 -8.51
C ARG A 28 -17.65 -8.47 -7.35
N VAL A 29 -18.38 -9.42 -6.80
CA VAL A 29 -19.29 -9.24 -5.65
C VAL A 29 -18.75 -9.83 -4.35
N CYS A 30 -17.43 -10.07 -4.29
CA CYS A 30 -16.80 -10.72 -3.15
C CYS A 30 -16.93 -9.90 -1.86
N ASN A 31 -16.91 -8.57 -1.96
CA ASN A 31 -17.07 -7.67 -0.83
C ASN A 31 -18.47 -7.70 -0.19
N LEU A 32 -19.47 -8.24 -0.91
CA LEU A 32 -20.86 -8.36 -0.44
C LEU A 32 -21.17 -9.73 0.21
N ASP A 33 -20.17 -10.62 0.32
CA ASP A 33 -20.33 -12.00 0.80
C ASP A 33 -21.32 -12.84 -0.04
N THR A 34 -21.55 -12.46 -1.30
CA THR A 34 -22.53 -13.05 -2.21
C THR A 34 -21.91 -13.81 -3.37
N CYS A 35 -20.69 -14.35 -3.19
CA CYS A 35 -19.98 -15.06 -4.25
C CYS A 35 -20.82 -16.25 -4.78
N PRO A 36 -21.29 -16.24 -6.06
CA PRO A 36 -22.23 -17.24 -6.57
C PRO A 36 -21.63 -18.63 -6.72
N VAL A 37 -20.29 -18.72 -6.80
CA VAL A 37 -19.54 -19.99 -6.96
C VAL A 37 -18.83 -20.44 -5.68
N GLY A 38 -19.01 -19.73 -4.57
CA GLY A 38 -18.51 -20.16 -3.26
C GLY A 38 -17.01 -19.99 -3.03
N VAL A 39 -16.26 -19.36 -3.93
CA VAL A 39 -14.80 -19.17 -3.79
C VAL A 39 -14.46 -18.18 -2.68
N ALA A 40 -15.18 -17.07 -2.59
CA ALA A 40 -14.90 -15.97 -1.69
C ALA A 40 -16.14 -15.54 -0.90
N THR A 41 -16.63 -16.41 -0.03
CA THR A 41 -17.81 -16.15 0.82
C THR A 41 -17.69 -16.93 2.12
N GLN A 42 -18.28 -16.39 3.19
CA GLN A 42 -18.49 -17.09 4.46
C GLN A 42 -19.92 -17.66 4.58
N ASN A 43 -20.83 -17.33 3.65
CA ASN A 43 -22.19 -17.87 3.63
C ASN A 43 -22.16 -19.39 3.46
N PRO A 44 -22.72 -20.19 4.42
CA PRO A 44 -22.66 -21.65 4.38
C PRO A 44 -23.30 -22.28 3.15
N GLU A 45 -24.38 -21.69 2.64
CA GLU A 45 -25.08 -22.21 1.47
C GLU A 45 -24.32 -21.94 0.16
N LEU A 46 -23.70 -20.76 0.05
CA LEU A 46 -22.88 -20.44 -1.11
C LEU A 46 -21.57 -21.25 -1.11
N ARG A 47 -20.97 -21.49 0.05
CA ARG A 47 -19.76 -22.32 0.17
C ARG A 47 -19.96 -23.74 -0.37
N LYS A 48 -21.15 -24.32 -0.25
CA LYS A 48 -21.47 -25.65 -0.80
C LYS A 48 -21.31 -25.71 -2.33
N ARG A 49 -21.32 -24.59 -3.01
CA ARG A 49 -21.16 -24.50 -4.48
C ARG A 49 -19.71 -24.56 -4.92
N PHE A 50 -18.76 -24.41 -3.99
CA PHE A 50 -17.33 -24.43 -4.31
C PHE A 50 -16.90 -25.82 -4.79
N LYS A 51 -16.35 -25.89 -6.00
CA LYS A 51 -15.88 -27.13 -6.65
C LYS A 51 -14.40 -27.13 -6.96
N GLY A 52 -13.67 -26.10 -6.52
CA GLY A 52 -12.23 -25.99 -6.71
C GLY A 52 -11.48 -27.10 -5.96
N LYS A 53 -10.36 -27.52 -6.51
CA LYS A 53 -9.45 -28.47 -5.91
C LYS A 53 -8.02 -27.92 -5.91
N PRO A 54 -7.19 -28.22 -4.90
CA PRO A 54 -5.80 -27.76 -4.86
C PRO A 54 -5.02 -28.17 -6.10
N GLU A 55 -5.26 -29.37 -6.63
CA GLU A 55 -4.57 -29.93 -7.78
C GLU A 55 -4.78 -29.07 -9.05
N TYR A 56 -5.90 -28.36 -9.16
CA TYR A 56 -6.13 -27.47 -10.31
C TYR A 56 -5.15 -26.31 -10.31
N VAL A 57 -4.89 -25.72 -9.14
CA VAL A 57 -3.94 -24.62 -8.99
C VAL A 57 -2.50 -25.13 -9.17
N GLU A 58 -2.19 -26.29 -8.59
CA GLU A 58 -0.86 -26.91 -8.74
C GLU A 58 -0.56 -27.19 -10.22
N ASN A 59 -1.47 -27.83 -10.94
CA ASN A 59 -1.29 -28.13 -12.37
C ASN A 59 -1.15 -26.85 -13.19
N PHE A 60 -1.97 -25.84 -12.90
CA PHE A 60 -1.90 -24.56 -13.60
C PHE A 60 -0.52 -23.89 -13.41
N MET A 61 0.02 -23.89 -12.20
CA MET A 61 1.36 -23.35 -11.93
C MET A 61 2.46 -24.17 -12.63
N ARG A 62 2.32 -25.49 -12.69
CA ARG A 62 3.23 -26.35 -13.45
C ARG A 62 3.19 -26.04 -14.97
N PHE A 63 2.01 -25.76 -15.51
CA PHE A 63 1.88 -25.36 -16.93
C PHE A 63 2.56 -24.01 -17.18
N ILE A 64 2.39 -23.02 -16.30
CA ILE A 64 3.11 -21.74 -16.42
C ILE A 64 4.62 -21.95 -16.37
N ALA A 65 5.11 -22.80 -15.47
CA ALA A 65 6.52 -23.09 -15.35
C ALA A 65 7.05 -23.80 -16.62
N GLN A 66 6.27 -24.74 -17.17
CA GLN A 66 6.64 -25.43 -18.42
C GLN A 66 6.68 -24.47 -19.60
N GLU A 67 5.68 -23.62 -19.75
CA GLU A 67 5.67 -22.57 -20.80
C GLU A 67 6.90 -21.65 -20.67
N LEU A 68 7.23 -21.23 -19.45
CA LEU A 68 8.43 -20.43 -19.20
C LEU A 68 9.71 -21.15 -19.66
N ARG A 69 9.83 -22.45 -19.34
CA ARG A 69 10.97 -23.27 -19.78
C ARG A 69 11.09 -23.35 -21.30
N GLU A 70 9.98 -23.41 -22.01
CA GLU A 70 9.97 -23.41 -23.47
C GLU A 70 10.48 -22.07 -24.06
N TYR A 71 10.05 -20.93 -23.46
CA TYR A 71 10.60 -19.63 -23.85
C TYR A 71 12.10 -19.52 -23.51
N MET A 72 12.51 -19.98 -22.32
CA MET A 72 13.93 -20.00 -21.92
C MET A 72 14.77 -20.82 -22.91
N SER A 73 14.29 -22.00 -23.31
CA SER A 73 14.98 -22.84 -24.27
C SER A 73 15.14 -22.16 -25.63
N LYS A 74 14.09 -21.49 -26.14
CA LYS A 74 14.12 -20.74 -27.39
C LYS A 74 15.08 -19.55 -27.35
N LEU A 75 15.20 -18.91 -26.19
CA LEU A 75 16.09 -17.77 -25.96
C LEU A 75 17.51 -18.16 -25.55
N GLY A 76 17.78 -19.44 -25.31
CA GLY A 76 19.09 -19.96 -24.95
C GLY A 76 19.45 -19.82 -23.47
N PHE A 77 18.47 -19.58 -22.58
CA PHE A 77 18.70 -19.48 -21.12
C PHE A 77 18.58 -20.83 -20.41
N ARG A 78 19.46 -21.09 -19.45
CA ARG A 78 19.41 -22.27 -18.58
C ARG A 78 18.76 -21.98 -17.23
N THR A 79 18.86 -20.76 -16.75
CA THR A 79 18.29 -20.30 -15.47
C THR A 79 17.46 -19.03 -15.64
N VAL A 80 16.48 -18.82 -14.76
CA VAL A 80 15.69 -17.57 -14.76
C VAL A 80 16.61 -16.36 -14.48
N SER A 81 17.61 -16.52 -13.62
CA SER A 81 18.56 -15.45 -13.29
C SER A 81 19.32 -14.95 -14.50
N GLU A 82 19.60 -15.81 -15.49
CA GLU A 82 20.27 -15.40 -16.74
C GLU A 82 19.39 -14.51 -17.64
N MET A 83 18.05 -14.62 -17.52
CA MET A 83 17.14 -13.80 -18.31
C MET A 83 16.67 -12.53 -17.59
N VAL A 84 16.94 -12.39 -16.30
CA VAL A 84 16.53 -11.21 -15.52
C VAL A 84 17.22 -9.96 -16.06
N GLY A 85 16.39 -8.96 -16.44
CA GLY A 85 16.89 -7.68 -16.96
C GLY A 85 17.40 -7.67 -18.41
N ARG A 86 17.20 -8.77 -19.18
CA ARG A 86 17.61 -8.88 -20.57
C ARG A 86 16.61 -8.20 -21.52
N THR A 87 16.39 -6.90 -21.30
CA THR A 87 15.46 -6.08 -22.11
C THR A 87 15.92 -5.98 -23.58
N ASP A 88 17.18 -6.24 -23.85
CA ASP A 88 17.74 -6.33 -25.21
C ASP A 88 17.07 -7.40 -26.09
N LEU A 89 16.36 -8.35 -25.47
CA LEU A 89 15.59 -9.40 -26.16
C LEU A 89 14.12 -9.04 -26.35
N LEU A 90 13.70 -7.86 -25.94
CA LEU A 90 12.36 -7.35 -26.14
C LEU A 90 12.34 -6.28 -27.23
N VAL A 91 11.34 -6.36 -28.08
CA VAL A 91 11.09 -5.34 -29.09
C VAL A 91 9.64 -4.89 -29.01
N GLN A 92 9.41 -3.60 -29.19
CA GLN A 92 8.05 -3.08 -29.34
C GLN A 92 7.49 -3.56 -30.67
N THR A 93 6.30 -4.15 -30.66
CA THR A 93 5.64 -4.57 -31.89
C THR A 93 4.91 -3.40 -32.54
N ASP A 94 5.00 -3.33 -33.87
CA ASP A 94 4.21 -2.40 -34.68
C ASP A 94 2.80 -2.94 -34.97
N ASN A 95 2.55 -4.22 -34.70
CA ASN A 95 1.26 -4.87 -34.92
C ASN A 95 0.29 -4.58 -33.75
N VAL A 96 -0.09 -3.33 -33.61
CA VAL A 96 -1.03 -2.85 -32.59
C VAL A 96 -2.28 -2.35 -33.31
N PRO A 97 -3.49 -2.79 -32.92
CA PRO A 97 -4.74 -2.31 -33.51
C PRO A 97 -4.92 -0.79 -33.35
N GLU A 98 -5.47 -0.14 -34.37
CA GLU A 98 -5.96 1.22 -34.26
C GLU A 98 -7.00 1.30 -33.10
N PRO A 99 -7.03 2.38 -32.30
CA PRO A 99 -6.35 3.67 -32.45
C PRO A 99 -5.02 3.82 -31.68
N HIS A 100 -4.39 2.75 -31.23
CA HIS A 100 -3.23 2.77 -30.32
C HIS A 100 -1.87 2.73 -31.05
N GLN A 101 -1.86 2.41 -32.34
CA GLN A 101 -0.64 2.32 -33.14
C GLN A 101 0.15 3.64 -33.12
N GLY A 102 1.43 3.56 -32.82
CA GLY A 102 2.34 4.71 -32.77
C GLY A 102 2.12 5.70 -31.63
N LYS A 103 1.16 5.44 -30.69
CA LYS A 103 0.86 6.34 -29.57
C LYS A 103 1.59 6.01 -28.27
N VAL A 104 2.21 4.84 -28.19
CA VAL A 104 2.94 4.39 -27.00
C VAL A 104 4.40 4.19 -27.36
N ASP A 105 5.28 4.87 -26.66
CA ASP A 105 6.72 4.68 -26.74
C ASP A 105 7.18 3.89 -25.50
N LEU A 106 7.71 2.69 -25.72
CA LEU A 106 8.24 1.82 -24.68
C LEU A 106 9.77 1.90 -24.56
N SER A 107 10.44 2.76 -25.31
CA SER A 107 11.90 2.84 -25.32
C SER A 107 12.51 3.06 -23.93
N ALA A 108 11.91 3.89 -23.11
CA ALA A 108 12.36 4.15 -21.73
C ALA A 108 12.26 2.90 -20.84
N ILE A 109 11.22 2.08 -21.00
CA ILE A 109 11.01 0.84 -20.23
C ILE A 109 11.97 -0.25 -20.70
N LEU A 110 12.25 -0.31 -22.01
CA LEU A 110 13.13 -1.31 -22.62
C LEU A 110 14.61 -0.94 -22.47
N ASN A 111 14.93 0.29 -22.08
CA ASN A 111 16.31 0.71 -21.84
C ASN A 111 16.87 0.00 -20.60
N ASN A 112 17.98 -0.74 -20.80
CA ASN A 112 18.73 -1.33 -19.70
C ASN A 112 19.87 -0.39 -19.26
N PRO A 113 19.74 0.35 -18.16
CA PRO A 113 20.77 1.31 -17.70
C PRO A 113 22.03 0.62 -17.20
N PHE A 114 22.01 -0.71 -17.05
CA PHE A 114 23.13 -1.53 -16.56
C PHE A 114 23.81 -2.33 -17.67
N ALA A 115 23.35 -2.20 -18.92
CA ALA A 115 23.97 -2.89 -20.05
C ALA A 115 25.45 -2.54 -20.15
N GLY A 116 26.30 -3.57 -20.20
CA GLY A 116 27.76 -3.41 -20.28
C GLY A 116 28.44 -2.98 -18.97
N LYS A 117 27.71 -2.88 -17.86
CA LYS A 117 28.28 -2.61 -16.52
C LYS A 117 28.44 -3.92 -15.76
N ASP A 118 29.59 -4.05 -15.05
CA ASP A 118 29.81 -5.16 -14.11
C ASP A 118 29.05 -4.87 -12.80
N GLN A 119 27.72 -4.98 -12.87
CA GLN A 119 26.84 -4.77 -11.74
C GLN A 119 25.85 -5.93 -11.65
N LYS A 120 25.72 -6.48 -10.45
CA LYS A 120 24.69 -7.48 -10.17
C LYS A 120 23.31 -6.85 -10.29
N VAL A 121 22.49 -7.39 -11.18
CA VAL A 121 21.10 -6.92 -11.44
C VAL A 121 20.04 -7.81 -10.80
N THR A 122 20.44 -8.90 -10.14
CA THR A 122 19.58 -9.79 -9.37
C THR A 122 19.61 -9.45 -7.89
N PHE A 123 18.64 -9.92 -7.14
CA PHE A 123 18.54 -9.70 -5.69
C PHE A 123 19.85 -10.04 -4.98
N ASP A 124 20.29 -9.14 -4.11
CA ASP A 124 21.42 -9.35 -3.23
C ASP A 124 20.95 -9.19 -1.77
N PRO A 125 20.93 -10.28 -0.97
CA PRO A 125 20.52 -10.21 0.44
C PRO A 125 21.45 -9.36 1.31
N LYS A 126 22.65 -9.02 0.81
CA LYS A 126 23.59 -8.12 1.48
C LYS A 126 23.38 -6.66 1.13
N ALA A 127 22.67 -6.36 0.04
CA ALA A 127 22.32 -5.01 -0.33
C ALA A 127 21.21 -4.49 0.59
N VAL A 128 21.50 -3.46 1.38
CA VAL A 128 20.51 -2.81 2.23
C VAL A 128 19.91 -1.64 1.46
N TYR A 129 18.60 -1.70 1.24
CA TYR A 129 17.87 -0.57 0.64
C TYR A 129 17.76 0.57 1.65
N ASN A 130 18.25 1.74 1.29
CA ASN A 130 18.07 2.94 2.09
C ASN A 130 16.70 3.58 1.78
N PHE A 131 15.77 3.51 2.73
CA PHE A 131 14.45 4.14 2.62
C PHE A 131 14.48 5.65 2.80
N GLU A 132 15.64 6.24 3.08
CA GLU A 132 15.84 7.67 3.28
C GLU A 132 14.87 8.27 4.32
N LEU A 133 14.59 7.53 5.40
CA LEU A 133 13.64 7.92 6.44
C LEU A 133 13.98 9.26 7.07
N GLU A 134 15.25 9.63 7.08
CA GLU A 134 15.75 10.94 7.54
C GLU A 134 15.17 12.12 6.72
N LYS A 135 14.62 11.85 5.53
CA LYS A 135 13.97 12.86 4.68
C LYS A 135 12.49 13.05 5.01
N THR A 136 11.88 12.18 5.81
CA THR A 136 10.48 12.29 6.19
C THR A 136 10.22 13.51 7.10
N MET A 137 8.97 14.00 7.10
CA MET A 137 8.56 15.08 8.01
C MET A 137 8.67 14.65 9.47
N ASP A 138 8.39 13.39 9.77
CA ASP A 138 8.53 12.81 11.12
C ASP A 138 9.96 12.99 11.64
N GLU A 139 10.96 12.55 10.89
CA GLU A 139 12.37 12.61 11.30
C GLU A 139 12.92 14.03 11.30
N LYS A 140 12.61 14.82 10.27
CA LYS A 140 13.10 16.20 10.16
C LYS A 140 12.56 17.12 11.24
N VAL A 141 11.28 16.97 11.59
CA VAL A 141 10.53 17.94 12.38
C VAL A 141 9.96 17.32 13.66
N LEU A 142 9.12 16.29 13.54
CA LEU A 142 8.29 15.84 14.65
C LEU A 142 9.10 15.25 15.78
N VAL A 143 9.96 14.27 15.50
CA VAL A 143 10.78 13.57 16.52
C VAL A 143 11.64 14.58 17.29
N LYS A 144 12.23 15.54 16.58
CA LYS A 144 13.10 16.56 17.19
C LYS A 144 12.32 17.53 18.07
N LYS A 145 11.19 18.06 17.55
CA LYS A 145 10.38 19.05 18.31
C LYS A 145 9.61 18.41 19.48
N CYS A 146 9.25 17.15 19.36
CA CYS A 146 8.53 16.41 20.40
C CYS A 146 9.44 15.68 21.39
N ALA A 147 10.76 15.81 21.30
CA ALA A 147 11.72 15.11 22.15
C ALA A 147 11.45 15.30 23.66
N ASN A 148 11.08 16.49 24.12
CA ASN A 148 10.74 16.75 25.51
C ASN A 148 9.41 16.10 25.91
N ALA A 149 8.43 16.05 25.04
CA ALA A 149 7.17 15.34 25.27
C ALA A 149 7.43 13.84 25.44
N ILE A 150 8.22 13.24 24.55
CA ILE A 150 8.56 11.82 24.58
C ILE A 150 9.35 11.44 25.83
N ASN A 151 10.32 12.27 26.23
CA ASN A 151 11.25 11.94 27.31
C ASN A 151 10.76 12.35 28.71
N LYS A 152 9.94 13.40 28.81
CA LYS A 152 9.55 14.04 30.08
C LYS A 152 8.03 14.22 30.23
N GLY A 153 7.22 13.83 29.26
CA GLY A 153 5.79 14.05 29.27
C GLY A 153 5.36 15.52 29.17
N GLN A 154 6.25 16.40 28.72
CA GLN A 154 5.95 17.83 28.60
C GLN A 154 4.97 18.05 27.44
N LYS A 155 3.85 18.73 27.69
CA LYS A 155 2.90 19.10 26.64
C LYS A 155 3.59 19.86 25.53
N THR A 156 3.35 19.42 24.29
CA THR A 156 3.95 20.01 23.08
C THR A 156 2.89 20.14 22.02
N GLU A 157 2.80 21.35 21.46
CA GLU A 157 1.89 21.69 20.39
C GLU A 157 2.68 22.32 19.24
N LEU A 158 2.40 21.90 18.02
CA LEU A 158 3.09 22.43 16.83
C LEU A 158 2.19 22.38 15.60
N SER A 159 2.52 23.22 14.60
CA SER A 159 1.81 23.28 13.32
C SER A 159 2.75 22.94 12.18
N VAL A 160 2.23 22.21 11.18
CA VAL A 160 2.95 21.82 9.96
C VAL A 160 2.04 21.91 8.74
N ASN A 161 2.63 22.17 7.57
CA ASN A 161 1.95 22.03 6.30
C ASN A 161 2.36 20.73 5.64
N LEU A 162 1.40 20.00 5.09
CA LEU A 162 1.58 18.70 4.47
C LEU A 162 1.14 18.71 3.02
N THR A 163 1.76 17.84 2.27
CA THR A 163 1.36 17.47 0.91
C THR A 163 1.09 15.97 0.85
N ASN A 164 0.45 15.51 -0.20
CA ASN A 164 0.12 14.10 -0.39
C ASN A 164 1.34 13.17 -0.51
N ILE A 165 2.54 13.71 -0.65
CA ILE A 165 3.79 12.94 -0.63
C ILE A 165 4.35 12.72 0.79
N ASP A 166 3.82 13.40 1.81
CA ASP A 166 4.15 13.20 3.22
C ASP A 166 3.39 11.97 3.75
N ARG A 167 3.74 10.79 3.22
CA ARG A 167 3.07 9.53 3.51
C ARG A 167 3.44 9.02 4.90
N THR A 168 2.54 8.25 5.53
CA THR A 168 2.73 7.65 6.86
C THR A 168 3.07 8.66 7.97
N PHE A 169 2.64 9.90 7.79
CA PHE A 169 2.89 10.99 8.76
C PHE A 169 2.41 10.63 10.16
N GLY A 170 3.25 10.84 11.16
CA GLY A 170 3.01 10.52 12.56
C GLY A 170 3.41 9.09 12.97
N THR A 171 3.71 8.19 12.02
CA THR A 171 4.03 6.79 12.33
C THR A 171 5.39 6.64 13.00
N ILE A 172 6.43 7.32 12.54
CA ILE A 172 7.76 7.27 13.15
C ILE A 172 7.73 7.95 14.52
N LEU A 173 7.05 9.09 14.65
CA LEU A 173 6.83 9.73 15.94
C LEU A 173 6.12 8.78 16.91
N GLY A 174 5.07 8.09 16.45
CA GLY A 174 4.34 7.08 17.22
C GLY A 174 5.25 5.93 17.69
N ALA A 175 6.13 5.46 16.82
CA ALA A 175 7.12 4.43 17.16
C ALA A 175 8.10 4.91 18.23
N GLU A 176 8.59 6.16 18.16
CA GLU A 176 9.45 6.73 19.19
C GLU A 176 8.74 6.88 20.54
N ILE A 177 7.47 7.30 20.52
CA ILE A 177 6.67 7.34 21.75
C ILE A 177 6.58 5.96 22.37
N THR A 178 6.17 4.94 21.62
CA THR A 178 5.97 3.57 22.13
C THR A 178 7.28 2.92 22.59
N ARG A 179 8.38 3.21 21.90
CA ARG A 179 9.70 2.68 22.28
C ARG A 179 10.11 3.13 23.69
N LYS A 180 9.77 4.36 24.08
CA LYS A 180 10.13 4.93 25.39
C LYS A 180 9.01 4.83 26.42
N ASN A 181 7.75 4.86 25.98
CA ASN A 181 6.57 4.87 26.81
C ASN A 181 5.64 3.76 26.33
N LYS A 182 5.82 2.53 26.84
CA LYS A 182 5.09 1.34 26.38
C LYS A 182 3.56 1.48 26.48
N ASP A 183 3.08 2.19 27.50
CA ASP A 183 1.66 2.43 27.73
C ASP A 183 1.15 3.73 27.07
N GLY A 184 1.97 4.37 26.24
CA GLY A 184 1.71 5.69 25.65
C GLY A 184 1.99 6.84 26.62
N LEU A 185 1.53 8.03 26.23
CA LEU A 185 1.62 9.25 27.04
C LEU A 185 0.23 9.62 27.57
N ALA A 186 0.15 10.59 28.48
CA ALA A 186 -1.14 11.19 28.87
C ALA A 186 -1.82 11.81 27.64
N ASP A 187 -3.15 11.83 27.64
CA ASP A 187 -3.92 12.33 26.50
C ASP A 187 -3.51 13.76 26.14
N ASP A 188 -3.44 14.03 24.82
CA ASP A 188 -3.06 15.33 24.28
C ASP A 188 -1.71 15.88 24.79
N THR A 189 -0.77 14.98 25.12
CA THR A 189 0.61 15.38 25.46
C THR A 189 1.31 15.96 24.22
N ILE A 190 1.07 15.38 23.04
CA ILE A 190 1.55 15.91 21.76
C ILE A 190 0.35 16.19 20.89
N THR A 191 0.20 17.43 20.45
CA THR A 191 -0.81 17.85 19.49
C THR A 191 -0.13 18.45 18.26
N VAL A 192 -0.43 17.92 17.07
CA VAL A 192 0.10 18.41 15.81
C VAL A 192 -1.04 18.90 14.94
N HIS A 193 -1.06 20.20 14.66
CA HIS A 193 -1.99 20.83 13.72
C HIS A 193 -1.40 20.78 12.31
N CYS A 194 -2.06 20.03 11.44
CA CYS A 194 -1.65 19.80 10.06
C CYS A 194 -2.59 20.54 9.10
N ASN A 195 -2.03 21.21 8.09
CA ASN A 195 -2.79 21.82 7.02
C ASN A 195 -2.37 21.24 5.68
N GLY A 196 -3.33 20.90 4.83
CA GLY A 196 -3.10 20.41 3.48
C GLY A 196 -3.56 18.98 3.25
N ALA A 197 -2.80 18.18 2.52
CA ALA A 197 -3.16 16.81 2.17
C ALA A 197 -2.36 15.80 3.00
N GLY A 198 -3.06 14.96 3.78
CA GLY A 198 -2.46 14.00 4.71
C GLY A 198 -1.82 12.78 4.08
N GLY A 199 -1.83 12.65 2.75
CA GLY A 199 -1.20 11.54 2.04
C GLY A 199 -1.72 10.15 2.43
N GLN A 200 -1.00 9.14 1.97
CA GLN A 200 -1.29 7.73 2.26
C GLN A 200 -0.93 7.37 3.70
N SER A 201 -1.83 6.66 4.41
CA SER A 201 -1.60 6.16 5.77
C SER A 201 -1.29 7.24 6.81
N PHE A 202 -1.90 8.41 6.70
CA PHE A 202 -1.80 9.47 7.72
C PHE A 202 -2.24 8.94 9.08
N GLY A 203 -1.45 9.17 10.13
CA GLY A 203 -1.76 8.74 11.49
C GLY A 203 -1.78 7.23 11.70
N ALA A 204 -1.13 6.44 10.84
CA ALA A 204 -1.07 5.00 11.01
C ALA A 204 -0.34 4.62 12.30
N PHE A 205 -0.92 3.69 13.08
CA PHE A 205 -0.38 3.10 14.30
C PHE A 205 -0.09 4.09 15.44
N ILE A 206 -0.61 5.31 15.41
CA ILE A 206 -0.30 6.29 16.46
C ILE A 206 -0.84 5.83 17.84
N PRO A 207 0.02 5.92 18.88
CA PRO A 207 -0.31 5.48 20.23
C PRO A 207 -1.01 6.58 21.04
N LYS A 208 -1.48 6.20 22.22
CA LYS A 208 -2.06 7.11 23.20
C LYS A 208 -1.14 8.31 23.50
N GLY A 209 -1.73 9.48 23.63
CA GLY A 209 -1.07 10.75 23.92
C GLY A 209 -0.63 11.56 22.69
N LEU A 210 -0.74 10.99 21.49
CA LEU A 210 -0.53 11.70 20.23
C LEU A 210 -1.86 12.05 19.58
N THR A 211 -2.07 13.34 19.36
CA THR A 211 -3.21 13.90 18.64
C THR A 211 -2.73 14.53 17.35
N LEU A 212 -3.28 14.09 16.21
CA LEU A 212 -3.06 14.69 14.90
C LEU A 212 -4.37 15.31 14.42
N GLU A 213 -4.36 16.62 14.21
CA GLU A 213 -5.49 17.39 13.68
C GLU A 213 -5.15 17.83 12.26
N LEU A 214 -5.86 17.31 11.26
CA LEU A 214 -5.68 17.65 9.87
C LEU A 214 -6.82 18.53 9.35
N THR A 215 -6.48 19.72 8.89
CA THR A 215 -7.38 20.60 8.13
C THR A 215 -7.06 20.39 6.64
N GLY A 216 -7.93 19.65 5.95
CA GLY A 216 -7.72 19.25 4.56
C GLY A 216 -8.38 17.93 4.21
N ASP A 217 -7.63 17.06 3.53
CA ASP A 217 -8.06 15.72 3.14
C ASP A 217 -6.95 14.68 3.40
N SER A 218 -7.27 13.40 3.30
CA SER A 218 -6.29 12.33 3.42
C SER A 218 -6.58 11.22 2.41
N ASN A 219 -5.52 10.57 1.95
CA ASN A 219 -5.61 9.41 1.07
C ASN A 219 -6.06 8.15 1.83
N ASP A 220 -5.86 6.98 1.22
CA ASP A 220 -6.24 5.68 1.80
C ASP A 220 -5.47 5.36 3.09
N TYR A 221 -6.03 4.44 3.89
CA TYR A 221 -5.45 3.95 5.14
C TYR A 221 -5.25 5.01 6.23
N PHE A 222 -6.02 6.08 6.24
CA PHE A 222 -6.06 7.03 7.36
C PHE A 222 -6.30 6.28 8.67
N GLY A 223 -5.45 6.49 9.67
CA GLY A 223 -5.57 5.84 10.97
C GLY A 223 -5.46 4.31 10.95
N LYS A 224 -4.84 3.71 9.92
CA LYS A 224 -4.59 2.25 9.90
C LYS A 224 -3.91 1.81 11.17
N GLY A 225 -4.48 0.80 11.85
CA GLY A 225 -3.92 0.27 13.09
C GLY A 225 -3.84 1.29 14.24
N LEU A 226 -4.73 2.28 14.26
CA LEU A 226 -4.79 3.26 15.35
C LEU A 226 -4.76 2.57 16.72
N SER A 227 -3.82 2.96 17.59
CA SER A 227 -3.45 2.24 18.81
C SER A 227 -3.50 3.14 20.04
N GLY A 228 -4.57 3.93 20.18
CA GLY A 228 -4.84 4.79 21.34
C GLY A 228 -4.70 6.29 21.08
N GLY A 229 -4.17 6.69 19.94
CA GLY A 229 -4.06 8.09 19.55
C GLY A 229 -5.39 8.73 19.15
N LYS A 230 -5.35 10.02 18.89
CA LYS A 230 -6.50 10.80 18.47
C LYS A 230 -6.27 11.38 17.08
N LEU A 231 -7.22 11.19 16.18
CA LEU A 231 -7.22 11.73 14.82
C LEU A 231 -8.42 12.65 14.64
N ILE A 232 -8.18 13.84 14.13
CA ILE A 232 -9.21 14.81 13.79
C ILE A 232 -8.99 15.24 12.35
N LEU A 233 -9.98 15.02 11.49
CA LEU A 233 -9.96 15.45 10.10
C LEU A 233 -11.13 16.37 9.82
N LYS A 234 -10.83 17.57 9.38
CA LYS A 234 -11.85 18.58 9.07
C LYS A 234 -11.50 19.30 7.75
N VAL A 235 -12.52 19.69 7.03
CA VAL A 235 -12.36 20.55 5.83
C VAL A 235 -11.93 21.95 6.23
N PRO A 236 -11.21 22.69 5.34
CA PRO A 236 -10.92 24.10 5.56
C PRO A 236 -12.21 24.92 5.68
N GLU A 237 -12.25 25.91 6.59
CA GLU A 237 -13.42 26.78 6.80
C GLU A 237 -13.91 27.48 5.52
N LYS A 238 -12.99 27.77 4.59
CA LYS A 238 -13.28 28.42 3.31
C LYS A 238 -13.45 27.43 2.15
N ALA A 239 -13.71 26.15 2.44
CA ALA A 239 -13.98 25.17 1.39
C ALA A 239 -15.22 25.57 0.58
N ALA A 240 -15.11 25.46 -0.73
CA ALA A 240 -16.23 25.78 -1.64
C ALA A 240 -17.26 24.64 -1.75
N TYR A 241 -17.07 23.55 -1.00
CA TYR A 241 -17.92 22.36 -1.00
C TYR A 241 -18.39 22.03 0.41
N LYS A 242 -19.47 21.28 0.52
CA LYS A 242 -19.98 20.78 1.79
C LYS A 242 -19.29 19.50 2.18
N ALA A 243 -18.80 19.43 3.41
CA ALA A 243 -18.07 18.27 3.91
C ALA A 243 -18.91 17.00 3.86
N GLU A 244 -20.17 17.06 4.24
CA GLU A 244 -21.11 15.93 4.27
C GLU A 244 -21.48 15.37 2.89
N GLU A 245 -21.16 16.06 1.82
CA GLU A 245 -21.43 15.66 0.45
C GLU A 245 -20.16 15.18 -0.29
N ASN A 246 -18.98 15.26 0.36
CA ASN A 246 -17.70 15.00 -0.30
C ASN A 246 -16.83 14.03 0.48
N ILE A 247 -16.12 13.15 -0.26
CA ILE A 247 -15.13 12.24 0.30
C ILE A 247 -13.90 13.06 0.68
N ILE A 248 -13.56 13.10 1.97
CA ILE A 248 -12.37 13.78 2.49
C ILE A 248 -11.32 12.81 3.03
N VAL A 249 -11.68 11.55 3.21
CA VAL A 249 -10.75 10.48 3.56
C VAL A 249 -10.93 9.32 2.59
N GLY A 250 -9.83 8.78 2.10
CA GLY A 250 -9.82 7.71 1.13
C GLY A 250 -10.36 6.38 1.67
N ASN A 251 -10.08 5.32 0.95
CA ASN A 251 -10.55 3.96 1.27
C ASN A 251 -9.81 3.37 2.47
N VAL A 252 -10.42 2.38 3.12
CA VAL A 252 -9.80 1.55 4.16
C VAL A 252 -9.35 2.36 5.38
N ALA A 253 -9.98 3.50 5.66
CA ALA A 253 -9.72 4.28 6.85
C ALA A 253 -9.99 3.45 8.11
N LEU A 254 -9.17 3.61 9.16
CA LEU A 254 -9.22 2.89 10.45
C LEU A 254 -9.10 1.36 10.32
N TYR A 255 -8.52 0.85 9.23
CA TYR A 255 -8.31 -0.59 9.06
C TYR A 255 -7.49 -1.17 10.21
N GLY A 256 -8.04 -2.18 10.89
CA GLY A 256 -7.36 -2.86 11.99
C GLY A 256 -7.07 -1.99 13.21
N ALA A 257 -7.78 -0.88 13.40
CA ALA A 257 -7.67 -0.05 14.59
C ALA A 257 -8.07 -0.84 15.84
N THR A 258 -7.31 -0.69 16.92
CA THR A 258 -7.49 -1.45 18.16
C THR A 258 -7.96 -0.59 19.33
N SER A 259 -7.63 0.69 19.31
CA SER A 259 -8.02 1.68 20.32
C SER A 259 -7.77 3.10 19.83
N GLY A 260 -8.30 4.09 20.52
CA GLY A 260 -8.16 5.49 20.16
C GLY A 260 -9.45 6.10 19.64
N THR A 261 -9.37 7.31 19.11
CA THR A 261 -10.55 8.06 18.67
C THR A 261 -10.28 8.77 17.37
N ALA A 262 -11.23 8.72 16.44
CA ALA A 262 -11.17 9.46 15.18
C ALA A 262 -12.43 10.30 14.97
N PHE A 263 -12.25 11.57 14.68
CA PHE A 263 -13.31 12.51 14.32
C PHE A 263 -13.10 12.93 12.85
N ILE A 264 -14.09 12.64 12.02
CA ILE A 264 -14.02 12.90 10.57
C ILE A 264 -15.22 13.75 10.17
N ASN A 265 -14.97 14.99 9.77
CA ASN A 265 -16.00 15.87 9.26
C ASN A 265 -16.07 15.78 7.74
N GLY A 266 -16.80 14.79 7.23
CA GLY A 266 -17.02 14.52 5.83
C GLY A 266 -17.26 13.05 5.53
N VAL A 267 -17.30 12.67 4.25
CA VAL A 267 -17.56 11.31 3.81
C VAL A 267 -16.27 10.52 3.73
N ALA A 268 -16.30 9.25 4.13
CA ALA A 268 -15.20 8.31 3.96
C ALA A 268 -15.40 7.47 2.68
N GLY A 269 -14.29 7.04 2.09
CA GLY A 269 -14.27 6.07 1.01
C GLY A 269 -14.74 4.68 1.44
N GLU A 270 -14.56 3.70 0.56
CA GLU A 270 -14.99 2.32 0.80
C GLU A 270 -14.20 1.63 1.93
N ARG A 271 -14.80 0.58 2.50
CA ARG A 271 -14.17 -0.29 3.50
C ARG A 271 -13.74 0.45 4.78
N PHE A 272 -14.52 1.42 5.20
CA PHE A 272 -14.30 2.14 6.44
C PHE A 272 -14.34 1.20 7.65
N ALA A 273 -13.38 1.34 8.57
CA ALA A 273 -13.27 0.63 9.83
C ALA A 273 -13.27 -0.91 9.74
N VAL A 274 -12.83 -1.50 8.62
CA VAL A 274 -12.72 -2.95 8.48
C VAL A 274 -11.71 -3.49 9.50
N ARG A 275 -12.09 -4.54 10.24
CA ARG A 275 -11.31 -5.12 11.36
C ARG A 275 -11.00 -4.13 12.49
N ASN A 276 -11.81 -3.10 12.68
CA ASN A 276 -11.74 -2.28 13.88
C ASN A 276 -12.23 -3.13 15.08
N SER A 277 -11.48 -3.12 16.17
CA SER A 277 -11.78 -3.90 17.38
C SER A 277 -11.89 -3.08 18.65
N GLY A 278 -11.69 -1.73 18.60
CA GLY A 278 -11.76 -0.93 19.82
C GLY A 278 -11.55 0.57 19.67
N ALA A 279 -11.41 1.09 18.42
CA ALA A 279 -11.37 2.53 18.21
C ALA A 279 -12.78 3.10 17.99
#